data_05ffcc3389362687f8e1b209596d7ed0
#
_entry.id   05ffcc3389362687f8e1b209596d7ed0
#
_cell.length_a   1.000
_cell.length_b   1.000
_cell.length_c   1.000
_cell.angle_alpha   90.00
_cell.angle_beta   90.00
_cell.angle_gamma   90.00
#
_symmetry.space_group_name_H-M   'P 1'
#
loop_
_entity.id
_entity.type
_entity.pdbx_description
1 polymer ?
#
loop_
_entity_poly.entity_id
_entity_poly.type
_entity_poly.pdbx_seq_one_letter_code
_entity_poly.pdbx_strand_id
1 'polypeptide(L)'
;SILIGIGCFFAGLLIAYWVKGRIMTQKIKAAESEAARFTEDSKKKAETLLREADLEVKDKLFKLKSEFDADTRDTRAELKKREARLMHKEETLDRKTEQLERRESEQTRKERHLTKREGKLERKELEYNELIEEQKRQLEKISGLTVDQAKELLIRAMENEARHEGAKFIKRIENETKEQADKKAKNILATAIQRYAGDFVAERTVSVVQLPSDEMKGRIIGREGRNIRALEAATGIDLIIDDTPEAVILSGFNPVRREVARLSLMRLISDGRIHPARIEDVVKKVEQEVDVAVKEAGEQAAFDLGVHGINIELIKFLGRLKFRTSYAQNVLQHSVEVGFFSGIMASELGLNVKMARRMGLLHDIGKAIDHEVEGPHAVIGSRIAKKFGESPKIVHAIAAHHEDVPPSSVYALLVQAADGLSGARPGARKELPVSYTHLTLPTIPFECR
;
A
#
# COMPACT_ATOMS: atom_id res chain seq x y z
N SER A 1 -49.13 51.88 65.36
CA SER A 1 -48.52 50.81 64.56
C SER A 1 -47.08 51.09 64.14
N ILE A 2 -46.64 52.36 63.98
CA ILE A 2 -45.27 52.69 63.48
C ILE A 2 -44.18 52.44 64.56
N LEU A 3 -44.46 52.68 65.84
CA LEU A 3 -43.51 52.46 66.96
C LEU A 3 -43.15 51.00 67.19
N ILE A 4 -44.08 50.09 66.92
CA ILE A 4 -43.85 48.63 67.04
C ILE A 4 -42.93 48.13 65.88
N GLY A 5 -43.08 48.68 64.71
CA GLY A 5 -42.27 48.33 63.56
C GLY A 5 -40.79 48.73 63.72
N ILE A 6 -40.56 49.92 64.33
CA ILE A 6 -39.22 50.41 64.60
C ILE A 6 -38.50 49.57 65.68
N GLY A 7 -39.25 49.16 66.71
CA GLY A 7 -38.74 48.27 67.78
C GLY A 7 -38.29 46.88 67.23
N CYS A 8 -39.07 46.29 66.37
CA CYS A 8 -38.74 45.02 65.75
C CYS A 8 -37.52 45.10 64.79
N PHE A 9 -37.34 46.25 64.10
CA PHE A 9 -36.23 46.48 63.27
C PHE A 9 -34.92 46.57 64.07
N PHE A 10 -34.90 47.32 65.17
CA PHE A 10 -33.69 47.39 65.98
C PHE A 10 -33.40 46.11 66.75
N ALA A 11 -34.36 45.36 67.15
CA ALA A 11 -34.19 44.04 67.76
C ALA A 11 -33.58 43.03 66.70
N GLY A 12 -34.06 43.11 65.50
CA GLY A 12 -33.48 42.31 64.42
C GLY A 12 -32.01 42.62 64.11
N LEU A 13 -31.64 43.90 64.12
CA LEU A 13 -30.25 44.34 63.93
C LEU A 13 -29.33 43.90 65.11
N LEU A 14 -29.79 43.94 66.32
CA LEU A 14 -29.01 43.47 67.47
C LEU A 14 -28.78 41.96 67.44
N ILE A 15 -29.82 41.22 67.10
CA ILE A 15 -29.71 39.75 66.95
C ILE A 15 -28.73 39.41 65.78
N ALA A 16 -28.84 40.11 64.68
CA ALA A 16 -27.93 39.91 63.57
C ALA A 16 -26.47 40.21 63.92
N TYR A 17 -26.21 41.29 64.68
CA TYR A 17 -24.88 41.64 65.15
C TYR A 17 -24.28 40.59 66.11
N TRP A 18 -25.12 40.07 67.02
CA TRP A 18 -24.71 39.05 67.98
C TRP A 18 -24.45 37.69 67.33
N VAL A 19 -25.28 37.30 66.36
CA VAL A 19 -25.06 36.11 65.55
C VAL A 19 -23.78 36.22 64.71
N LYS A 20 -23.53 37.38 64.08
CA LYS A 20 -22.35 37.64 63.37
C LYS A 20 -21.08 37.53 64.22
N GLY A 21 -21.09 38.04 65.46
CA GLY A 21 -20.03 37.93 66.46
C GLY A 21 -19.71 36.46 66.83
N ARG A 22 -20.77 35.66 67.07
CA ARG A 22 -20.58 34.24 67.40
C ARG A 22 -19.99 33.42 66.16
N ILE A 23 -20.45 33.73 64.99
CA ILE A 23 -19.96 33.06 63.79
C ILE A 23 -18.49 33.40 63.55
N MET A 24 -18.10 34.66 63.84
CA MET A 24 -16.71 35.11 63.65
C MET A 24 -15.73 34.44 64.62
N THR A 25 -16.10 34.31 65.88
CA THR A 25 -15.27 33.62 66.89
C THR A 25 -15.16 32.11 66.67
N GLN A 26 -16.25 31.48 66.17
CA GLN A 26 -16.14 30.07 65.75
C GLN A 26 -15.23 29.86 64.57
N LYS A 27 -15.26 30.77 63.61
CA LYS A 27 -14.36 30.69 62.45
C LYS A 27 -12.88 30.85 62.79
N ILE A 28 -12.55 31.73 63.76
CA ILE A 28 -11.17 31.95 64.24
C ILE A 28 -10.67 30.68 64.95
N LYS A 29 -11.43 30.10 65.87
CA LYS A 29 -11.04 28.84 66.55
C LYS A 29 -10.95 27.66 65.61
N ALA A 30 -11.80 27.61 64.59
CA ALA A 30 -11.74 26.59 63.57
C ALA A 30 -10.46 26.75 62.73
N ALA A 31 -10.10 28.00 62.37
CA ALA A 31 -8.90 28.27 61.59
C ALA A 31 -7.58 27.97 62.37
N GLU A 32 -7.56 28.24 63.68
CA GLU A 32 -6.39 27.86 64.49
C GLU A 32 -6.21 26.37 64.66
N SER A 33 -7.33 25.64 64.84
CA SER A 33 -7.27 24.16 64.90
C SER A 33 -6.92 23.52 63.53
N GLU A 34 -7.32 24.15 62.46
CA GLU A 34 -7.01 23.73 61.11
C GLU A 34 -5.54 23.98 60.77
N ALA A 35 -4.98 25.13 61.20
CA ALA A 35 -3.57 25.43 61.05
C ALA A 35 -2.65 24.48 61.84
N ALA A 36 -3.04 24.13 63.09
CA ALA A 36 -2.31 23.14 63.88
C ALA A 36 -2.35 21.74 63.25
N ARG A 37 -3.53 21.33 62.71
CA ARG A 37 -3.65 20.07 61.95
C ARG A 37 -2.82 20.09 60.66
N PHE A 38 -2.81 21.22 59.97
CA PHE A 38 -2.06 21.37 58.72
C PHE A 38 -0.54 21.25 58.94
N THR A 39 -0.01 21.78 60.08
CA THR A 39 1.42 21.62 60.36
C THR A 39 1.81 20.21 60.75
N GLU A 40 0.92 19.48 61.46
CA GLU A 40 1.15 18.10 61.80
C GLU A 40 0.97 17.16 60.60
N ASP A 41 -0.03 17.43 59.76
CA ASP A 41 -0.24 16.74 58.52
C ASP A 41 0.90 17.00 57.52
N SER A 42 1.46 18.22 57.51
CA SER A 42 2.61 18.56 56.67
C SER A 42 3.86 17.80 57.08
N LYS A 43 4.10 17.64 58.39
CA LYS A 43 5.21 16.81 58.90
C LYS A 43 5.03 15.33 58.52
N LYS A 44 3.85 14.79 58.70
CA LYS A 44 3.56 13.41 58.31
C LYS A 44 3.68 13.21 56.80
N LYS A 45 3.21 14.20 56.02
CA LYS A 45 3.38 14.17 54.57
C LYS A 45 4.86 14.23 54.13
N ALA A 46 5.70 15.02 54.80
CA ALA A 46 7.11 15.08 54.53
C ALA A 46 7.82 13.74 54.83
N GLU A 47 7.48 13.09 55.96
CA GLU A 47 8.04 11.75 56.27
C GLU A 47 7.55 10.65 55.32
N THR A 48 6.26 10.73 54.90
CA THR A 48 5.73 9.79 53.91
C THR A 48 6.38 10.01 52.56
N LEU A 49 6.58 11.27 52.15
CA LEU A 49 7.22 11.62 50.88
C LEU A 49 8.69 11.15 50.82
N LEU A 50 9.42 11.27 51.94
CA LEU A 50 10.80 10.74 52.01
C LEU A 50 10.81 9.21 51.93
N ARG A 51 9.84 8.54 52.54
CA ARG A 51 9.72 7.10 52.49
C ARG A 51 9.27 6.61 51.12
N GLU A 52 8.36 7.33 50.47
CA GLU A 52 7.93 7.10 49.11
C GLU A 52 9.10 7.29 48.11
N ALA A 53 9.87 8.36 48.29
CA ALA A 53 11.05 8.63 47.45
C ALA A 53 12.12 7.49 47.56
N ASP A 54 12.37 6.98 48.79
CA ASP A 54 13.31 5.85 48.97
C ASP A 54 12.78 4.57 48.34
N LEU A 55 11.48 4.35 48.44
CA LEU A 55 10.81 3.22 47.77
C LEU A 55 10.84 3.37 46.24
N GLU A 56 10.61 4.60 45.76
CA GLU A 56 10.62 4.88 44.32
C GLU A 56 12.02 4.71 43.71
N VAL A 57 13.08 5.10 44.45
CA VAL A 57 14.46 4.88 44.02
C VAL A 57 14.78 3.38 43.97
N LYS A 58 14.36 2.62 44.99
CA LYS A 58 14.55 1.17 45.00
C LYS A 58 13.78 0.49 43.88
N ASP A 59 12.56 0.94 43.61
CA ASP A 59 11.72 0.37 42.55
C ASP A 59 12.30 0.71 41.16
N LYS A 60 12.82 1.95 41.00
CA LYS A 60 13.53 2.35 39.76
C LYS A 60 14.80 1.52 39.54
N LEU A 61 15.60 1.30 40.57
CA LEU A 61 16.80 0.45 40.47
C LEU A 61 16.45 -1.00 40.13
N PHE A 62 15.38 -1.51 40.74
CA PHE A 62 14.91 -2.86 40.43
C PHE A 62 14.38 -2.98 39.00
N LYS A 63 13.62 -1.98 38.54
CA LYS A 63 13.16 -1.94 37.16
C LYS A 63 14.30 -1.85 36.17
N LEU A 64 15.27 -0.95 36.42
CA LEU A 64 16.44 -0.80 35.55
C LEU A 64 17.25 -2.09 35.44
N LYS A 65 17.42 -2.80 36.59
CA LYS A 65 18.10 -4.10 36.58
C LYS A 65 17.29 -5.17 35.86
N SER A 66 15.96 -5.14 36.05
CA SER A 66 15.06 -6.07 35.35
C SER A 66 15.05 -5.83 33.84
N GLU A 67 15.05 -4.55 33.44
CA GLU A 67 15.11 -4.17 32.01
C GLU A 67 16.45 -4.56 31.39
N PHE A 68 17.56 -4.33 32.09
CA PHE A 68 18.88 -4.76 31.62
C PHE A 68 19.00 -6.27 31.46
N ASP A 69 18.46 -7.02 32.43
CA ASP A 69 18.48 -8.50 32.38
C ASP A 69 17.56 -9.02 31.25
N ALA A 70 16.42 -8.32 31.01
CA ALA A 70 15.52 -8.63 29.90
C ALA A 70 16.17 -8.33 28.54
N ASP A 71 16.74 -7.15 28.37
CA ASP A 71 17.42 -6.73 27.13
C ASP A 71 18.61 -7.62 26.80
N THR A 72 19.40 -8.02 27.84
CA THR A 72 20.51 -8.97 27.67
C THR A 72 19.99 -10.36 27.26
N ARG A 73 18.83 -10.77 27.79
CA ARG A 73 18.21 -12.04 27.43
C ARG A 73 17.69 -12.02 26.01
N ASP A 74 17.05 -10.92 25.62
CA ASP A 74 16.51 -10.73 24.29
C ASP A 74 17.61 -10.65 23.23
N THR A 75 18.69 -9.92 23.54
CA THR A 75 19.87 -9.85 22.66
C THR A 75 20.52 -11.23 22.46
N ARG A 76 20.64 -12.02 23.51
CA ARG A 76 21.14 -13.40 23.40
C ARG A 76 20.20 -14.31 22.60
N ALA A 77 18.90 -14.16 22.80
CA ALA A 77 17.91 -14.91 22.04
C ALA A 77 17.94 -14.53 20.56
N GLU A 78 18.13 -13.25 20.27
CA GLU A 78 18.24 -12.76 18.88
C GLU A 78 19.53 -13.25 18.20
N LEU A 79 20.66 -13.22 18.92
CA LEU A 79 21.92 -13.80 18.43
C LEU A 79 21.77 -15.27 18.09
N LYS A 80 21.19 -16.06 18.99
CA LYS A 80 20.95 -17.50 18.75
C LYS A 80 20.03 -17.74 17.56
N LYS A 81 19.05 -16.85 17.35
CA LYS A 81 18.16 -16.91 16.19
C LYS A 81 18.88 -16.55 14.88
N ARG A 82 19.84 -15.62 14.95
CA ARG A 82 20.70 -15.26 13.79
C ARG A 82 21.66 -16.40 13.44
N GLU A 83 22.28 -17.03 14.44
CA GLU A 83 23.14 -18.22 14.23
C GLU A 83 22.37 -19.37 13.58
N ALA A 84 21.17 -19.67 14.09
CA ALA A 84 20.33 -20.70 13.47
C ALA A 84 19.93 -20.37 12.01
N ARG A 85 19.67 -19.08 11.72
CA ARG A 85 19.40 -18.64 10.35
C ARG A 85 20.64 -18.72 9.45
N LEU A 86 21.82 -18.45 9.98
CA LEU A 86 23.07 -18.58 9.24
C LEU A 86 23.35 -20.04 8.91
N MET A 87 23.26 -20.95 9.88
CA MET A 87 23.40 -22.39 9.66
C MET A 87 22.42 -22.93 8.62
N HIS A 88 21.16 -22.48 8.68
CA HIS A 88 20.18 -22.91 7.67
C HIS A 88 20.48 -22.34 6.26
N LYS A 89 21.03 -21.12 6.18
CA LYS A 89 21.49 -20.56 4.91
C LYS A 89 22.71 -21.31 4.36
N GLU A 90 23.64 -21.67 5.22
CA GLU A 90 24.82 -22.45 4.87
C GLU A 90 24.41 -23.82 4.31
N GLU A 91 23.55 -24.56 5.01
CA GLU A 91 22.99 -25.82 4.52
C GLU A 91 22.25 -25.67 3.18
N THR A 92 21.53 -24.55 3.02
CA THR A 92 20.82 -24.26 1.76
C THR A 92 21.80 -23.93 0.63
N LEU A 93 22.90 -23.25 0.92
CA LEU A 93 23.97 -22.97 -0.04
C LEU A 93 24.66 -24.25 -0.46
N ASP A 94 25.01 -25.11 0.50
CA ASP A 94 25.67 -26.40 0.21
C ASP A 94 24.79 -27.27 -0.71
N ARG A 95 23.49 -27.35 -0.42
CA ARG A 95 22.55 -28.08 -1.29
C ARG A 95 22.47 -27.48 -2.70
N LYS A 96 22.51 -26.15 -2.80
CA LYS A 96 22.50 -25.47 -4.10
C LYS A 96 23.80 -25.69 -4.86
N THR A 97 24.92 -25.69 -4.15
CA THR A 97 26.23 -25.96 -4.76
C THR A 97 26.27 -27.40 -5.30
N GLU A 98 25.83 -28.37 -4.51
CA GLU A 98 25.71 -29.76 -4.97
C GLU A 98 24.77 -29.91 -6.19
N GLN A 99 23.64 -29.17 -6.20
CA GLN A 99 22.75 -29.17 -7.35
C GLN A 99 23.37 -28.52 -8.60
N LEU A 100 24.17 -27.46 -8.41
CA LEU A 100 24.89 -26.83 -9.51
C LEU A 100 25.95 -27.75 -10.09
N GLU A 101 26.75 -28.41 -9.26
CA GLU A 101 27.75 -29.37 -9.70
C GLU A 101 27.11 -30.54 -10.46
N ARG A 102 25.98 -31.06 -9.98
CA ARG A 102 25.21 -32.08 -10.71
C ARG A 102 24.75 -31.60 -12.08
N ARG A 103 24.18 -30.37 -12.13
CA ARG A 103 23.74 -29.77 -13.40
C ARG A 103 24.89 -29.52 -14.36
N GLU A 104 26.03 -29.07 -13.85
CA GLU A 104 27.24 -28.83 -14.66
C GLU A 104 27.77 -30.13 -15.23
N SER A 105 27.81 -31.21 -14.44
CA SER A 105 28.19 -32.54 -14.91
C SER A 105 27.23 -33.09 -15.97
N GLU A 106 25.93 -32.90 -15.77
CA GLU A 106 24.91 -33.28 -16.78
C GLU A 106 25.04 -32.45 -18.06
N GLN A 107 25.31 -31.16 -17.91
CA GLN A 107 25.49 -30.26 -19.06
C GLN A 107 26.73 -30.65 -19.87
N THR A 108 27.84 -30.88 -19.20
CA THR A 108 29.07 -31.38 -19.81
C THR A 108 28.85 -32.73 -20.53
N ARG A 109 28.02 -33.61 -19.93
CA ARG A 109 27.68 -34.89 -20.57
C ARG A 109 26.80 -34.69 -21.82
N LYS A 110 25.86 -33.75 -21.77
CA LYS A 110 25.02 -33.39 -22.93
C LYS A 110 25.84 -32.76 -24.03
N GLU A 111 26.73 -31.84 -23.69
CA GLU A 111 27.66 -31.22 -24.66
C GLU A 111 28.52 -32.28 -25.38
N ARG A 112 29.15 -33.20 -24.62
CA ARG A 112 29.90 -34.30 -25.20
C ARG A 112 29.04 -35.19 -26.11
N HIS A 113 27.79 -35.40 -25.76
CA HIS A 113 26.85 -36.17 -26.57
C HIS A 113 26.46 -35.40 -27.84
N LEU A 114 26.24 -34.09 -27.74
CA LEU A 114 25.94 -33.22 -28.87
C LEU A 114 27.12 -33.16 -29.85
N THR A 115 28.34 -32.93 -29.34
CA THR A 115 29.57 -32.90 -30.19
C THR A 115 29.79 -34.23 -30.92
N LYS A 116 29.53 -35.37 -30.22
CA LYS A 116 29.58 -36.68 -30.90
C LYS A 116 28.49 -36.83 -31.97
N ARG A 117 27.32 -36.26 -31.75
CA ARG A 117 26.23 -36.32 -32.72
C ARG A 117 26.47 -35.39 -33.90
N GLU A 118 27.01 -34.20 -33.66
CA GLU A 118 27.46 -33.25 -34.68
C GLU A 118 28.53 -33.89 -35.59
N GLY A 119 29.58 -34.49 -35.01
CA GLY A 119 30.58 -35.16 -35.78
C GLY A 119 30.07 -36.39 -36.58
N LYS A 120 28.99 -37.05 -36.10
CA LYS A 120 28.33 -38.10 -36.90
C LYS A 120 27.48 -37.54 -38.03
N LEU A 121 26.83 -36.39 -37.79
CA LEU A 121 26.05 -35.70 -38.82
C LEU A 121 26.98 -35.16 -39.93
N GLU A 122 28.06 -34.55 -39.54
CA GLU A 122 29.08 -34.03 -40.47
C GLU A 122 29.66 -35.13 -41.37
N ARG A 123 29.97 -36.31 -40.78
CA ARG A 123 30.39 -37.48 -41.56
C ARG A 123 29.32 -37.98 -42.53
N LYS A 124 28.08 -38.02 -42.08
CA LYS A 124 26.95 -38.39 -42.93
C LYS A 124 26.70 -37.38 -44.05
N GLU A 125 26.89 -36.11 -43.75
CA GLU A 125 26.76 -35.04 -44.73
C GLU A 125 27.81 -35.13 -45.81
N LEU A 126 29.05 -35.47 -45.42
CA LEU A 126 30.15 -35.77 -46.38
C LEU A 126 29.81 -37.02 -47.23
N GLU A 127 29.38 -38.10 -46.62
CA GLU A 127 28.99 -39.33 -47.30
C GLU A 127 27.82 -39.11 -48.27
N TYR A 128 26.82 -38.32 -47.90
CA TYR A 128 25.74 -37.91 -48.78
C TYR A 128 26.20 -37.03 -49.93
N ASN A 129 27.10 -36.13 -49.72
CA ASN A 129 27.65 -35.26 -50.75
C ASN A 129 28.47 -36.08 -51.75
N GLU A 130 29.27 -37.05 -51.29
CA GLU A 130 30.00 -37.98 -52.17
C GLU A 130 29.03 -38.84 -53.00
N LEU A 131 27.93 -39.33 -52.39
CA LEU A 131 26.94 -40.12 -53.11
C LEU A 131 26.21 -39.28 -54.19
N ILE A 132 25.90 -38.03 -53.87
CA ILE A 132 25.26 -37.08 -54.79
C ILE A 132 26.20 -36.81 -55.99
N GLU A 133 27.48 -36.64 -55.75
CA GLU A 133 28.45 -36.41 -56.80
C GLU A 133 28.66 -37.68 -57.68
N GLU A 134 28.62 -38.85 -57.06
CA GLU A 134 28.67 -40.12 -57.82
C GLU A 134 27.39 -40.35 -58.63
N GLN A 135 26.19 -40.04 -58.06
CA GLN A 135 24.95 -40.08 -58.82
C GLN A 135 24.89 -39.03 -59.92
N LYS A 136 25.41 -37.84 -59.74
CA LYS A 136 25.55 -36.85 -60.82
C LYS A 136 26.45 -37.40 -61.98
N ARG A 137 27.60 -38.01 -61.66
CA ARG A 137 28.48 -38.64 -62.65
C ARG A 137 27.80 -39.81 -63.37
N GLN A 138 27.01 -40.59 -62.66
CA GLN A 138 26.21 -41.69 -63.27
C GLN A 138 25.09 -41.15 -64.14
N LEU A 139 24.38 -40.08 -63.67
CA LEU A 139 23.38 -39.41 -64.49
C LEU A 139 23.99 -38.72 -65.75
N GLU A 140 25.17 -38.11 -65.66
CA GLU A 140 25.86 -37.57 -66.79
C GLU A 140 26.21 -38.68 -67.79
N LYS A 141 26.54 -39.90 -67.34
CA LYS A 141 26.81 -41.08 -68.21
C LYS A 141 25.54 -41.70 -68.80
N ILE A 142 24.43 -41.60 -68.15
CA ILE A 142 23.14 -42.21 -68.51
C ILE A 142 22.22 -41.26 -69.26
N SER A 143 22.34 -39.91 -68.96
CA SER A 143 21.43 -38.92 -69.49
C SER A 143 21.74 -38.49 -70.90
N GLY A 144 21.03 -39.10 -71.87
CA GLY A 144 20.67 -38.40 -73.09
C GLY A 144 19.72 -37.24 -72.86
N LEU A 145 19.90 -36.45 -71.73
CA LEU A 145 19.05 -35.29 -71.42
C LEU A 145 19.36 -34.15 -72.40
N THR A 146 18.30 -33.57 -72.99
CA THR A 146 18.43 -32.33 -73.74
C THR A 146 18.91 -31.20 -72.81
N VAL A 147 19.68 -30.25 -73.37
CA VAL A 147 20.24 -29.10 -72.63
C VAL A 147 19.11 -28.34 -71.81
N ASP A 148 17.88 -28.28 -72.35
CA ASP A 148 16.78 -27.64 -71.73
C ASP A 148 16.24 -28.41 -70.47
N GLN A 149 16.23 -29.72 -70.52
CA GLN A 149 15.88 -30.57 -69.41
C GLN A 149 16.88 -30.51 -68.26
N ALA A 150 18.19 -30.49 -68.61
CA ALA A 150 19.27 -30.30 -67.62
C ALA A 150 19.21 -28.91 -66.97
N LYS A 151 18.87 -27.86 -67.72
CA LYS A 151 18.69 -26.50 -67.25
C LYS A 151 17.52 -26.36 -66.33
N GLU A 152 16.36 -27.00 -66.66
CA GLU A 152 15.17 -26.98 -65.84
C GLU A 152 15.39 -27.71 -64.52
N LEU A 153 16.07 -28.84 -64.51
CA LEU A 153 16.46 -29.56 -63.30
C LEU A 153 17.41 -28.75 -62.42
N LEU A 154 18.37 -28.04 -63.01
CA LEU A 154 19.30 -27.17 -62.30
C LEU A 154 18.56 -25.98 -61.66
N ILE A 155 17.66 -25.34 -62.41
CA ILE A 155 16.87 -24.23 -61.92
C ILE A 155 16.00 -24.68 -60.70
N ARG A 156 15.32 -25.84 -60.82
CA ARG A 156 14.53 -26.39 -59.72
C ARG A 156 15.36 -26.73 -58.48
N ALA A 157 16.56 -27.28 -58.68
CA ALA A 157 17.49 -27.57 -57.60
C ALA A 157 17.94 -26.26 -56.88
N MET A 158 18.31 -25.24 -57.66
CA MET A 158 18.69 -23.92 -57.14
C MET A 158 17.52 -23.21 -56.43
N GLU A 159 16.29 -23.27 -56.95
CA GLU A 159 15.10 -22.73 -56.29
C GLU A 159 14.84 -23.42 -54.95
N ASN A 160 14.97 -24.74 -54.88
CA ASN A 160 14.79 -25.48 -53.63
C ASN A 160 15.86 -25.16 -52.60
N GLU A 161 17.13 -25.04 -53.03
CA GLU A 161 18.24 -24.64 -52.19
C GLU A 161 18.07 -23.21 -51.67
N ALA A 162 17.71 -22.26 -52.56
CA ALA A 162 17.43 -20.88 -52.18
C ALA A 162 16.26 -20.76 -51.23
N ARG A 163 15.18 -21.55 -51.42
CA ARG A 163 14.06 -21.60 -50.48
C ARG A 163 14.45 -22.17 -49.11
N HIS A 164 15.28 -23.21 -49.10
CA HIS A 164 15.78 -23.82 -47.88
C HIS A 164 16.71 -22.90 -47.10
N GLU A 165 17.63 -22.23 -47.78
CA GLU A 165 18.51 -21.20 -47.22
C GLU A 165 17.70 -19.99 -46.72
N GLY A 166 16.72 -19.51 -47.49
CA GLY A 166 15.83 -18.44 -47.10
C GLY A 166 15.01 -18.78 -45.85
N ALA A 167 14.47 -20.00 -45.77
CA ALA A 167 13.74 -20.47 -44.57
C ALA A 167 14.63 -20.55 -43.34
N LYS A 168 15.88 -21.04 -43.47
CA LYS A 168 16.88 -21.03 -42.39
C LYS A 168 17.20 -19.61 -41.92
N PHE A 169 17.36 -18.68 -42.87
CA PHE A 169 17.66 -17.29 -42.58
C PHE A 169 16.50 -16.60 -41.84
N ILE A 170 15.27 -16.78 -42.31
CA ILE A 170 14.07 -16.23 -41.64
C ILE A 170 13.97 -16.76 -40.22
N LYS A 171 14.10 -18.08 -40.03
CA LYS A 171 14.02 -18.70 -38.70
C LYS A 171 15.10 -18.19 -37.73
N ARG A 172 16.30 -17.92 -38.25
CA ARG A 172 17.38 -17.30 -37.45
C ARG A 172 17.01 -15.90 -37.03
N ILE A 173 16.53 -15.04 -37.95
CA ILE A 173 16.10 -13.68 -37.65
C ILE A 173 14.97 -13.67 -36.66
N GLU A 174 13.96 -14.55 -36.81
CA GLU A 174 12.84 -14.65 -35.85
C GLU A 174 13.33 -14.99 -34.44
N ASN A 175 14.23 -15.96 -34.31
CA ASN A 175 14.78 -16.34 -33.00
C ASN A 175 15.63 -15.22 -32.39
N GLU A 176 16.53 -14.61 -33.17
CA GLU A 176 17.36 -13.48 -32.72
C GLU A 176 16.47 -12.28 -32.28
N THR A 177 15.45 -11.97 -33.08
CA THR A 177 14.52 -10.88 -32.80
C THR A 177 13.73 -11.15 -31.51
N LYS A 178 13.27 -12.38 -31.32
CA LYS A 178 12.56 -12.80 -30.11
C LYS A 178 13.45 -12.69 -28.88
N GLU A 179 14.68 -13.19 -28.96
CA GLU A 179 15.64 -13.10 -27.85
C GLU A 179 16.00 -11.64 -27.51
N GLN A 180 16.22 -10.80 -28.53
CA GLN A 180 16.47 -9.37 -28.33
C GLN A 180 15.26 -8.64 -27.74
N ALA A 181 14.05 -8.98 -28.18
CA ALA A 181 12.82 -8.42 -27.63
C ALA A 181 12.63 -8.78 -26.16
N ASP A 182 12.82 -10.05 -25.78
CA ASP A 182 12.75 -10.51 -24.40
C ASP A 182 13.80 -9.83 -23.51
N LYS A 183 15.04 -9.70 -24.01
CA LYS A 183 16.11 -9.00 -23.28
C LYS A 183 15.81 -7.52 -23.11
N LYS A 184 15.31 -6.86 -24.14
CA LYS A 184 14.93 -5.45 -24.12
C LYS A 184 13.74 -5.23 -23.17
N ALA A 185 12.72 -6.08 -23.19
CA ALA A 185 11.59 -6.02 -22.28
C ALA A 185 12.04 -6.14 -20.81
N LYS A 186 12.89 -7.11 -20.48
CA LYS A 186 13.45 -7.27 -19.14
C LYS A 186 14.23 -6.03 -18.68
N ASN A 187 15.01 -5.42 -19.55
CA ASN A 187 15.77 -4.20 -19.23
C ASN A 187 14.83 -3.00 -18.98
N ILE A 188 13.78 -2.84 -19.80
CA ILE A 188 12.78 -1.78 -19.62
C ILE A 188 12.11 -1.93 -18.25
N LEU A 189 11.67 -3.15 -17.91
CA LEU A 189 11.05 -3.45 -16.63
C LEU A 189 12.00 -3.19 -15.45
N ALA A 190 13.25 -3.65 -15.53
CA ALA A 190 14.26 -3.40 -14.51
C ALA A 190 14.53 -1.91 -14.30
N THR A 191 14.64 -1.14 -15.40
CA THR A 191 14.84 0.32 -15.35
C THR A 191 13.64 1.04 -14.74
N ALA A 192 12.41 0.61 -15.09
CA ALA A 192 11.19 1.16 -14.53
C ALA A 192 11.14 0.94 -13.01
N ILE A 193 11.41 -0.28 -12.56
CA ILE A 193 11.44 -0.62 -11.13
C ILE A 193 12.53 0.16 -10.40
N GLN A 194 13.76 0.22 -10.94
CA GLN A 194 14.90 0.89 -10.32
C GLN A 194 14.68 2.39 -10.13
N ARG A 195 14.04 3.07 -11.09
CA ARG A 195 13.76 4.51 -11.01
C ARG A 195 12.70 4.87 -9.98
N TYR A 196 11.88 3.91 -9.57
CA TYR A 196 10.77 4.15 -8.62
C TYR A 196 10.97 3.51 -7.25
N ALA A 197 12.04 2.77 -7.01
CA ALA A 197 12.26 2.05 -5.74
C ALA A 197 12.52 2.95 -4.50
N GLY A 198 12.49 4.29 -4.65
CA GLY A 198 12.93 5.25 -3.62
C GLY A 198 11.91 5.64 -2.54
N ASP A 199 10.60 5.61 -2.81
CA ASP A 199 9.62 6.20 -1.90
C ASP A 199 8.59 5.18 -1.35
N PHE A 200 8.94 4.62 -0.19
CA PHE A 200 8.05 3.71 0.54
C PHE A 200 7.31 4.44 1.68
N VAL A 201 6.01 4.67 1.51
CA VAL A 201 5.13 5.17 2.58
C VAL A 201 4.25 4.03 3.10
N ALA A 202 4.41 3.73 4.40
CA ALA A 202 3.58 2.73 5.09
C ALA A 202 2.25 3.35 5.52
N GLU A 203 1.18 3.06 4.80
CA GLU A 203 -0.16 3.57 5.10
C GLU A 203 -0.98 2.60 5.96
N ARG A 204 -1.67 3.12 6.97
CA ARG A 204 -2.52 2.35 7.90
C ARG A 204 -3.95 2.27 7.36
N THR A 205 -4.51 1.05 7.32
CA THR A 205 -5.86 0.75 6.81
C THR A 205 -6.99 0.99 7.80
N VAL A 206 -6.71 1.37 9.05
CA VAL A 206 -7.71 1.52 10.12
C VAL A 206 -7.74 2.95 10.61
N SER A 207 -8.91 3.59 10.55
CA SER A 207 -9.12 4.93 11.10
C SER A 207 -9.44 4.85 12.59
N VAL A 208 -8.42 4.61 13.40
CA VAL A 208 -8.51 4.66 14.86
C VAL A 208 -8.08 6.04 15.31
N VAL A 209 -8.93 6.70 16.10
CA VAL A 209 -8.61 7.97 16.77
C VAL A 209 -8.20 7.66 18.19
N GLN A 210 -6.95 7.96 18.54
CA GLN A 210 -6.49 7.86 19.92
C GLN A 210 -7.00 9.00 20.77
N LEU A 211 -7.44 8.69 21.97
CA LEU A 211 -7.94 9.63 22.95
C LEU A 211 -6.86 9.91 24.01
N PRO A 212 -6.79 11.12 24.54
CA PRO A 212 -5.88 11.46 25.65
C PRO A 212 -6.18 10.72 26.96
N SER A 213 -7.42 10.31 27.15
CA SER A 213 -7.90 9.51 28.28
C SER A 213 -9.24 8.86 27.97
N ASP A 214 -9.57 7.77 28.67
CA ASP A 214 -10.88 7.10 28.53
C ASP A 214 -12.08 7.97 28.97
N GLU A 215 -11.86 8.99 29.79
CA GLU A 215 -12.92 9.95 30.16
C GLU A 215 -13.47 10.72 28.94
N MET A 216 -12.67 10.86 27.91
CA MET A 216 -13.09 11.49 26.66
C MET A 216 -14.18 10.71 25.95
N LYS A 217 -14.25 9.38 26.11
CA LYS A 217 -15.33 8.54 25.55
C LYS A 217 -16.69 9.04 26.01
N GLY A 218 -16.85 9.26 27.32
CA GLY A 218 -18.09 9.79 27.87
C GLY A 218 -18.48 11.17 27.34
N ARG A 219 -17.49 12.04 27.07
CA ARG A 219 -17.73 13.37 26.48
C ARG A 219 -18.10 13.28 25.01
N ILE A 220 -17.49 12.36 24.26
CA ILE A 220 -17.82 12.09 22.85
C ILE A 220 -19.24 11.54 22.75
N ILE A 221 -19.62 10.61 23.61
CA ILE A 221 -20.99 10.09 23.66
C ILE A 221 -21.98 11.20 24.05
N GLY A 222 -21.68 11.94 25.09
CA GLY A 222 -22.54 12.97 25.65
C GLY A 222 -23.78 12.40 26.37
N ARG A 223 -24.56 13.26 27.03
CA ARG A 223 -25.78 12.84 27.72
C ARG A 223 -26.75 12.18 26.73
N GLU A 224 -27.20 10.97 27.03
CA GLU A 224 -28.13 10.19 26.20
C GLU A 224 -27.64 9.99 24.75
N GLY A 225 -26.33 10.03 24.52
CA GLY A 225 -25.74 9.83 23.18
C GLY A 225 -25.94 11.00 22.22
N ARG A 226 -26.26 12.21 22.69
CA ARG A 226 -26.59 13.35 21.82
C ARG A 226 -25.40 13.80 20.96
N ASN A 227 -24.17 13.74 21.49
CA ASN A 227 -23.00 14.22 20.78
C ASN A 227 -22.55 13.20 19.70
N ILE A 228 -22.54 11.90 20.04
CA ILE A 228 -22.23 10.85 19.07
C ILE A 228 -23.22 10.86 17.91
N ARG A 229 -24.53 10.93 18.19
CA ARG A 229 -25.57 11.04 17.16
C ARG A 229 -25.42 12.28 16.29
N ALA A 230 -25.04 13.42 16.87
CA ALA A 230 -24.79 14.64 16.10
C ALA A 230 -23.58 14.51 15.18
N LEU A 231 -22.51 13.85 15.64
CA LEU A 231 -21.32 13.61 14.83
C LEU A 231 -21.61 12.60 13.71
N GLU A 232 -22.30 11.51 14.01
CA GLU A 232 -22.73 10.52 13.01
C GLU A 232 -23.67 11.12 11.97
N ALA A 233 -24.65 11.92 12.39
CA ALA A 233 -25.56 12.61 11.48
C ALA A 233 -24.85 13.63 10.59
N ALA A 234 -23.88 14.37 11.14
CA ALA A 234 -23.14 15.38 10.39
C ALA A 234 -22.13 14.78 9.39
N THR A 235 -21.49 13.67 9.76
CA THR A 235 -20.43 13.07 8.92
C THR A 235 -20.92 11.90 8.05
N GLY A 236 -22.02 11.25 8.46
CA GLY A 236 -22.51 10.00 7.86
C GLY A 236 -21.58 8.82 8.12
N ILE A 237 -20.82 8.85 9.22
CA ILE A 237 -19.88 7.80 9.64
C ILE A 237 -20.27 7.32 11.03
N ASP A 238 -20.34 6.01 11.20
CA ASP A 238 -20.64 5.38 12.49
C ASP A 238 -19.41 5.42 13.41
N LEU A 239 -19.64 5.80 14.67
CA LEU A 239 -18.60 5.79 15.69
C LEU A 239 -18.77 4.59 16.61
N ILE A 240 -17.81 3.70 16.60
CA ILE A 240 -17.78 2.53 17.48
C ILE A 240 -16.90 2.86 18.69
N ILE A 241 -17.52 2.90 19.86
CA ILE A 241 -16.85 3.13 21.13
C ILE A 241 -17.03 1.85 21.95
N ASP A 242 -15.98 1.06 22.01
CA ASP A 242 -15.90 -0.21 22.71
C ASP A 242 -14.95 -0.13 23.92
N ASP A 243 -14.63 -1.27 24.51
CA ASP A 243 -13.73 -1.38 25.65
C ASP A 243 -12.25 -1.20 25.30
N THR A 244 -11.90 -0.95 24.03
CA THR A 244 -10.52 -0.67 23.61
C THR A 244 -10.00 0.56 24.31
N PRO A 245 -8.92 0.48 25.13
CA PRO A 245 -8.42 1.62 25.88
C PRO A 245 -8.05 2.80 24.99
N GLU A 246 -8.48 4.00 25.37
CA GLU A 246 -8.08 5.28 24.76
C GLU A 246 -8.25 5.33 23.23
N ALA A 247 -9.25 4.65 22.68
CA ALA A 247 -9.48 4.60 21.24
C ALA A 247 -10.97 4.72 20.88
N VAL A 248 -11.24 5.31 19.70
CA VAL A 248 -12.53 5.32 19.02
C VAL A 248 -12.32 4.85 17.59
N ILE A 249 -13.16 3.94 17.12
CA ILE A 249 -13.11 3.39 15.77
C ILE A 249 -14.16 4.10 14.92
N LEU A 250 -13.74 4.57 13.75
CA LEU A 250 -14.61 5.19 12.74
C LEU A 250 -14.92 4.17 11.65
N SER A 251 -16.20 3.88 11.44
CA SER A 251 -16.70 2.92 10.45
C SER A 251 -17.56 3.61 9.40
N GLY A 252 -17.26 3.39 8.13
CA GLY A 252 -18.04 3.93 7.03
C GLY A 252 -17.45 3.58 5.67
N PHE A 253 -18.30 3.46 4.66
CA PHE A 253 -17.89 3.06 3.32
C PHE A 253 -17.12 4.16 2.56
N ASN A 254 -17.49 5.42 2.78
CA ASN A 254 -16.86 6.54 2.09
C ASN A 254 -15.56 6.98 2.79
N PRO A 255 -14.38 6.79 2.18
CA PRO A 255 -13.10 7.08 2.82
C PRO A 255 -12.87 8.59 3.07
N VAL A 256 -13.43 9.46 2.22
CA VAL A 256 -13.32 10.93 2.39
C VAL A 256 -14.14 11.37 3.60
N ARG A 257 -15.39 10.90 3.72
CA ARG A 257 -16.23 11.18 4.91
C ARG A 257 -15.60 10.64 6.19
N ARG A 258 -14.96 9.46 6.13
CA ARG A 258 -14.24 8.89 7.26
C ARG A 258 -13.07 9.77 7.70
N GLU A 259 -12.34 10.35 6.75
CA GLU A 259 -11.28 11.32 7.05
C GLU A 259 -11.83 12.63 7.64
N VAL A 260 -12.94 13.13 7.11
CA VAL A 260 -13.66 14.28 7.71
C VAL A 260 -14.05 13.99 9.15
N ALA A 261 -14.63 12.82 9.42
CA ALA A 261 -14.98 12.40 10.77
C ALA A 261 -13.77 12.33 11.70
N ARG A 262 -12.66 11.74 11.21
CA ARG A 262 -11.39 11.62 11.95
C ARG A 262 -10.81 12.98 12.34
N LEU A 263 -10.68 13.87 11.38
CA LEU A 263 -10.14 15.22 11.62
C LEU A 263 -11.07 16.05 12.51
N SER A 264 -12.38 15.93 12.31
CA SER A 264 -13.37 16.62 13.14
C SER A 264 -13.31 16.15 14.57
N LEU A 265 -13.25 14.85 14.80
CA LEU A 265 -13.14 14.26 16.12
C LEU A 265 -11.83 14.70 16.80
N MET A 266 -10.70 14.64 16.13
CA MET A 266 -9.41 15.11 16.65
C MET A 266 -9.46 16.58 17.05
N ARG A 267 -10.07 17.44 16.24
CA ARG A 267 -10.23 18.88 16.52
C ARG A 267 -11.15 19.13 17.71
N LEU A 268 -12.25 18.39 17.82
CA LEU A 268 -13.16 18.47 18.98
C LEU A 268 -12.50 18.01 20.27
N ILE A 269 -11.68 16.96 20.22
CA ILE A 269 -10.89 16.47 21.34
C ILE A 269 -9.89 17.54 21.79
N SER A 270 -9.14 18.12 20.85
CA SER A 270 -8.15 19.18 21.14
C SER A 270 -8.80 20.45 21.68
N ASP A 271 -9.97 20.87 21.15
CA ASP A 271 -10.72 22.06 21.62
C ASP A 271 -11.42 21.80 22.99
N GLY A 272 -11.68 20.54 23.30
CA GLY A 272 -12.34 20.15 24.54
C GLY A 272 -13.82 20.51 24.61
N ARG A 273 -14.39 21.17 23.61
CA ARG A 273 -15.82 21.58 23.57
C ARG A 273 -16.61 20.67 22.65
N ILE A 274 -17.26 19.65 23.20
CA ILE A 274 -18.02 18.68 22.44
C ILE A 274 -19.51 18.84 22.75
N HIS A 275 -20.23 19.51 21.83
CA HIS A 275 -21.68 19.68 21.86
C HIS A 275 -22.23 19.81 20.44
N PRO A 276 -23.51 19.49 20.17
CA PRO A 276 -24.03 19.37 18.80
C PRO A 276 -23.73 20.55 17.87
N ALA A 277 -24.04 21.77 18.28
CA ALA A 277 -23.79 22.96 17.47
C ALA A 277 -22.29 23.14 17.14
N ARG A 278 -21.37 22.81 18.06
CA ARG A 278 -19.93 22.87 17.81
C ARG A 278 -19.48 21.77 16.87
N ILE A 279 -20.09 20.59 16.96
CA ILE A 279 -19.82 19.45 16.08
C ILE A 279 -20.15 19.83 14.64
N GLU A 280 -21.34 20.37 14.39
CA GLU A 280 -21.76 20.81 13.06
C GLU A 280 -20.83 21.88 12.48
N ASP A 281 -20.45 22.88 13.28
CA ASP A 281 -19.50 23.93 12.87
C ASP A 281 -18.13 23.37 12.48
N VAL A 282 -17.60 22.43 13.30
CA VAL A 282 -16.30 21.83 13.06
C VAL A 282 -16.33 20.93 11.84
N VAL A 283 -17.36 20.08 11.70
CA VAL A 283 -17.51 19.19 10.55
C VAL A 283 -17.57 20.01 9.27
N LYS A 284 -18.39 21.05 9.19
CA LYS A 284 -18.49 21.91 8.02
C LYS A 284 -17.16 22.57 7.61
N LYS A 285 -16.36 23.00 8.60
CA LYS A 285 -15.03 23.57 8.34
C LYS A 285 -14.06 22.51 7.84
N VAL A 286 -14.06 21.34 8.46
CA VAL A 286 -13.19 20.24 8.07
C VAL A 286 -13.55 19.70 6.69
N GLU A 287 -14.84 19.63 6.34
CA GLU A 287 -15.27 19.28 4.99
C GLU A 287 -14.65 20.21 3.92
N GLN A 288 -14.71 21.53 4.17
CA GLN A 288 -14.09 22.50 3.26
C GLN A 288 -12.57 22.32 3.16
N GLU A 289 -11.89 22.07 4.27
CA GLU A 289 -10.44 21.82 4.30
C GLU A 289 -10.07 20.53 3.55
N VAL A 290 -10.85 19.47 3.75
CA VAL A 290 -10.65 18.19 3.06
C VAL A 290 -10.94 18.33 1.56
N ASP A 291 -11.94 19.08 1.15
CA ASP A 291 -12.22 19.34 -0.26
C ASP A 291 -11.06 20.10 -0.94
N VAL A 292 -10.47 21.06 -0.25
CA VAL A 292 -9.24 21.74 -0.73
C VAL A 292 -8.09 20.73 -0.82
N ALA A 293 -7.84 19.94 0.21
CA ALA A 293 -6.78 18.94 0.23
C ALA A 293 -6.96 17.84 -0.83
N VAL A 294 -8.20 17.46 -1.15
CA VAL A 294 -8.55 16.57 -2.27
C VAL A 294 -8.12 17.20 -3.59
N LYS A 295 -8.50 18.46 -3.83
CA LYS A 295 -8.13 19.14 -5.05
C LYS A 295 -6.62 19.27 -5.19
N GLU A 296 -5.94 19.74 -4.16
CA GLU A 296 -4.48 19.89 -4.14
C GLU A 296 -3.76 18.55 -4.38
N ALA A 297 -4.23 17.47 -3.78
CA ALA A 297 -3.64 16.14 -3.98
C ALA A 297 -3.78 15.65 -5.43
N GLY A 298 -4.92 15.91 -6.07
CA GLY A 298 -5.12 15.57 -7.47
C GLY A 298 -4.26 16.44 -8.42
N GLU A 299 -4.16 17.73 -8.14
CA GLU A 299 -3.29 18.66 -8.89
C GLU A 299 -1.82 18.27 -8.75
N GLN A 300 -1.37 17.93 -7.53
CA GLN A 300 -0.01 17.51 -7.27
C GLN A 300 0.34 16.22 -8.02
N ALA A 301 -0.54 15.21 -7.97
CA ALA A 301 -0.34 13.95 -8.69
C ALA A 301 -0.23 14.16 -10.22
N ALA A 302 -1.04 15.05 -10.78
CA ALA A 302 -0.96 15.40 -12.19
C ALA A 302 0.33 16.17 -12.52
N PHE A 303 0.76 17.04 -11.63
CA PHE A 303 1.99 17.83 -11.76
C PHE A 303 3.24 16.92 -11.72
N ASP A 304 3.32 16.00 -10.78
CA ASP A 304 4.44 15.06 -10.60
C ASP A 304 4.71 14.22 -11.85
N LEU A 305 3.65 13.87 -12.57
CA LEU A 305 3.73 13.14 -13.84
C LEU A 305 3.88 14.05 -15.08
N GLY A 306 3.80 15.36 -14.92
CA GLY A 306 3.79 16.31 -16.03
C GLY A 306 2.56 16.16 -16.95
N VAL A 307 1.42 15.78 -16.38
CA VAL A 307 0.14 15.62 -17.10
C VAL A 307 -0.69 16.87 -16.89
N HIS A 308 -1.00 17.60 -17.97
CA HIS A 308 -1.72 18.86 -17.93
C HIS A 308 -3.07 18.79 -18.65
N GLY A 309 -3.97 19.71 -18.32
CA GLY A 309 -5.26 19.85 -19.00
C GLY A 309 -6.26 18.72 -18.64
N ILE A 310 -6.17 18.17 -17.46
CA ILE A 310 -7.21 17.29 -16.89
C ILE A 310 -8.37 18.17 -16.41
N ASN A 311 -9.60 17.74 -16.66
CA ASN A 311 -10.78 18.44 -16.16
C ASN A 311 -10.75 18.52 -14.63
N ILE A 312 -11.16 19.68 -14.07
CA ILE A 312 -11.12 19.91 -12.61
C ILE A 312 -11.91 18.87 -11.81
N GLU A 313 -13.02 18.37 -12.36
CA GLU A 313 -13.79 17.32 -11.70
C GLU A 313 -13.04 15.98 -11.68
N LEU A 314 -12.29 15.62 -12.74
CA LEU A 314 -11.42 14.46 -12.75
C LEU A 314 -10.26 14.61 -11.74
N ILE A 315 -9.73 15.83 -11.60
CA ILE A 315 -8.72 16.13 -10.57
C ILE A 315 -9.27 15.89 -9.16
N LYS A 316 -10.52 16.27 -8.90
CA LYS A 316 -11.17 15.99 -7.61
C LYS A 316 -11.36 14.49 -7.38
N PHE A 317 -11.82 13.74 -8.39
CA PHE A 317 -11.91 12.27 -8.29
C PHE A 317 -10.55 11.65 -8.05
N LEU A 318 -9.51 12.09 -8.75
CA LEU A 318 -8.14 11.63 -8.55
C LEU A 318 -7.67 11.91 -7.11
N GLY A 319 -7.92 13.11 -6.60
CA GLY A 319 -7.54 13.48 -5.23
C GLY A 319 -8.26 12.68 -4.15
N ARG A 320 -9.51 12.25 -4.38
CA ARG A 320 -10.23 11.35 -3.45
C ARG A 320 -9.52 10.02 -3.23
N LEU A 321 -8.76 9.55 -4.23
CA LEU A 321 -7.98 8.32 -4.14
C LEU A 321 -6.89 8.38 -3.07
N LYS A 322 -6.49 9.57 -2.61
CA LYS A 322 -5.57 9.77 -1.48
C LYS A 322 -6.07 9.10 -0.20
N PHE A 323 -7.37 9.06 -0.01
CA PHE A 323 -8.02 8.51 1.18
C PHE A 323 -8.47 7.06 1.00
N ARG A 324 -8.27 6.49 -0.20
CA ARG A 324 -8.63 5.12 -0.54
C ARG A 324 -7.40 4.20 -0.48
N THR A 325 -7.55 3.10 0.23
CA THR A 325 -6.56 2.05 0.29
C THR A 325 -7.14 0.78 -0.35
N SER A 326 -6.39 0.15 -1.24
CA SER A 326 -6.75 -1.11 -1.89
C SER A 326 -5.57 -2.07 -1.78
N TYR A 327 -5.79 -3.29 -1.27
CA TYR A 327 -4.74 -4.28 -1.03
C TYR A 327 -3.54 -3.72 -0.22
N ALA A 328 -3.84 -2.89 0.79
CA ALA A 328 -2.88 -2.21 1.65
C ALA A 328 -1.99 -1.17 0.94
N GLN A 329 -2.31 -0.77 -0.28
CA GLN A 329 -1.65 0.28 -1.04
C GLN A 329 -2.56 1.50 -1.19
N ASN A 330 -2.01 2.71 -1.02
CA ASN A 330 -2.74 3.95 -1.32
C ASN A 330 -3.01 4.07 -2.82
N VAL A 331 -4.28 4.25 -3.20
CA VAL A 331 -4.68 4.20 -4.61
C VAL A 331 -4.16 5.40 -5.40
N LEU A 332 -4.06 6.60 -4.81
CA LEU A 332 -3.47 7.75 -5.48
C LEU A 332 -1.99 7.53 -5.77
N GLN A 333 -1.23 7.07 -4.77
CA GLN A 333 0.19 6.75 -4.92
C GLN A 333 0.39 5.66 -5.98
N HIS A 334 -0.41 4.61 -5.93
CA HIS A 334 -0.43 3.57 -6.96
C HIS A 334 -0.69 4.14 -8.36
N SER A 335 -1.68 5.02 -8.52
CA SER A 335 -1.99 5.65 -9.80
C SER A 335 -0.83 6.49 -10.34
N VAL A 336 -0.11 7.20 -9.46
CA VAL A 336 1.12 7.94 -9.82
C VAL A 336 2.22 6.98 -10.28
N GLU A 337 2.44 5.88 -9.56
CA GLU A 337 3.41 4.83 -9.92
C GLU A 337 3.09 4.22 -11.29
N VAL A 338 1.85 3.81 -11.50
CA VAL A 338 1.39 3.25 -12.79
C VAL A 338 1.57 4.24 -13.93
N GLY A 339 1.26 5.52 -13.69
CA GLY A 339 1.52 6.59 -14.65
C GLY A 339 3.00 6.74 -14.99
N PHE A 340 3.86 6.65 -13.99
CA PHE A 340 5.31 6.74 -14.16
C PHE A 340 5.87 5.55 -14.94
N PHE A 341 5.51 4.31 -14.56
CA PHE A 341 5.92 3.11 -15.25
C PHE A 341 5.43 3.07 -16.70
N SER A 342 4.15 3.40 -16.92
CA SER A 342 3.59 3.52 -18.27
C SER A 342 4.37 4.53 -19.12
N GLY A 343 4.76 5.66 -18.53
CA GLY A 343 5.56 6.67 -19.20
C GLY A 343 6.96 6.19 -19.58
N ILE A 344 7.65 5.46 -18.70
CA ILE A 344 8.98 4.90 -18.98
C ILE A 344 8.89 3.87 -20.11
N MET A 345 7.96 2.92 -19.99
CA MET A 345 7.77 1.89 -21.01
C MET A 345 7.39 2.49 -22.36
N ALA A 346 6.52 3.51 -22.37
CA ALA A 346 6.17 4.22 -23.61
C ALA A 346 7.38 4.93 -24.23
N SER A 347 8.26 5.55 -23.43
CA SER A 347 9.48 6.19 -23.89
C SER A 347 10.41 5.20 -24.59
N GLU A 348 10.61 4.03 -24.01
CA GLU A 348 11.47 2.99 -24.56
C GLU A 348 10.92 2.37 -25.87
N LEU A 349 9.59 2.40 -26.02
CA LEU A 349 8.91 1.94 -27.23
C LEU A 349 8.71 3.04 -28.28
N GLY A 350 9.21 4.25 -28.06
CA GLY A 350 9.03 5.40 -28.96
C GLY A 350 7.58 5.88 -29.07
N LEU A 351 6.75 5.65 -28.04
CA LEU A 351 5.36 6.05 -27.97
C LEU A 351 5.19 7.41 -27.26
N ASN A 352 3.98 7.97 -27.32
CA ASN A 352 3.70 9.23 -26.65
C ASN A 352 3.65 9.06 -25.11
N VAL A 353 4.72 9.51 -24.46
CA VAL A 353 4.94 9.42 -23.00
C VAL A 353 3.85 10.14 -22.21
N LYS A 354 3.44 11.34 -22.65
CA LYS A 354 2.41 12.14 -21.96
C LYS A 354 1.06 11.43 -21.96
N MET A 355 0.72 10.79 -23.07
CA MET A 355 -0.50 10.00 -23.19
C MET A 355 -0.47 8.76 -22.29
N ALA A 356 0.64 8.03 -22.27
CA ALA A 356 0.81 6.85 -21.41
C ALA A 356 0.72 7.21 -19.93
N ARG A 357 1.41 8.28 -19.49
CA ARG A 357 1.32 8.77 -18.11
C ARG A 357 -0.09 9.15 -17.71
N ARG A 358 -0.81 9.83 -18.62
CA ARG A 358 -2.20 10.22 -18.37
C ARG A 358 -3.12 9.00 -18.23
N MET A 359 -2.95 8.00 -19.08
CA MET A 359 -3.71 6.76 -19.00
C MET A 359 -3.43 6.01 -17.68
N GLY A 360 -2.16 5.85 -17.31
CA GLY A 360 -1.76 5.22 -16.06
C GLY A 360 -2.24 5.99 -14.84
N LEU A 361 -2.20 7.33 -14.85
CA LEU A 361 -2.71 8.15 -13.75
C LEU A 361 -4.22 7.98 -13.53
N LEU A 362 -4.98 7.83 -14.61
CA LEU A 362 -6.44 7.78 -14.57
C LEU A 362 -7.03 6.36 -14.57
N HIS A 363 -6.20 5.29 -14.66
CA HIS A 363 -6.70 3.92 -14.83
C HIS A 363 -7.67 3.50 -13.72
N ASP A 364 -7.36 3.86 -12.49
CA ASP A 364 -8.09 3.50 -11.28
C ASP A 364 -9.07 4.57 -10.76
N ILE A 365 -9.37 5.59 -11.57
CA ILE A 365 -10.22 6.73 -11.15
C ILE A 365 -11.63 6.30 -10.72
N GLY A 366 -12.11 5.16 -11.19
CA GLY A 366 -13.40 4.58 -10.79
C GLY A 366 -13.47 4.20 -9.31
N LYS A 367 -12.35 3.87 -8.69
CA LYS A 367 -12.27 3.56 -7.26
C LYS A 367 -12.62 4.75 -6.36
N ALA A 368 -12.68 5.97 -6.90
CA ALA A 368 -13.12 7.13 -6.14
C ALA A 368 -14.61 7.10 -5.77
N ILE A 369 -15.44 6.34 -6.51
CA ILE A 369 -16.89 6.25 -6.32
C ILE A 369 -17.47 4.84 -6.48
N ASP A 370 -16.65 3.80 -6.54
CA ASP A 370 -17.11 2.40 -6.70
C ASP A 370 -18.02 1.94 -5.54
N HIS A 371 -17.93 2.56 -4.37
CA HIS A 371 -18.81 2.33 -3.23
C HIS A 371 -20.18 3.01 -3.36
N GLU A 372 -20.35 3.95 -4.30
CA GLU A 372 -21.61 4.66 -4.57
C GLU A 372 -22.30 4.15 -5.85
N VAL A 373 -21.56 3.48 -6.75
CA VAL A 373 -22.02 3.04 -8.07
C VAL A 373 -21.71 1.57 -8.26
N GLU A 374 -22.73 0.80 -8.63
CA GLU A 374 -22.60 -0.63 -8.88
C GLU A 374 -21.84 -0.91 -10.19
N GLY A 375 -20.87 -1.81 -10.14
CA GLY A 375 -20.10 -2.29 -11.29
C GLY A 375 -18.58 -2.30 -11.09
N PRO A 376 -17.83 -2.86 -12.06
CA PRO A 376 -16.37 -2.86 -12.03
C PRO A 376 -15.81 -1.43 -12.10
N HIS A 377 -14.80 -1.11 -11.28
CA HIS A 377 -14.19 0.23 -11.24
C HIS A 377 -13.59 0.66 -12.58
N ALA A 378 -13.09 -0.27 -13.41
CA ALA A 378 -12.61 0.00 -14.76
C ALA A 378 -13.71 0.57 -15.65
N VAL A 379 -14.91 -0.01 -15.59
CA VAL A 379 -16.08 0.44 -16.33
C VAL A 379 -16.58 1.77 -15.78
N ILE A 380 -16.69 1.92 -14.47
CA ILE A 380 -17.07 3.18 -13.81
C ILE A 380 -16.09 4.28 -14.18
N GLY A 381 -14.79 4.04 -14.06
CA GLY A 381 -13.72 4.98 -14.38
C GLY A 381 -13.76 5.43 -15.85
N SER A 382 -13.98 4.51 -16.76
CA SER A 382 -14.09 4.83 -18.20
C SER A 382 -15.29 5.73 -18.51
N ARG A 383 -16.43 5.50 -17.83
CA ARG A 383 -17.63 6.37 -17.96
C ARG A 383 -17.38 7.78 -17.44
N ILE A 384 -16.72 7.89 -16.26
CA ILE A 384 -16.33 9.18 -15.69
C ILE A 384 -15.39 9.91 -16.63
N ALA A 385 -14.31 9.26 -17.08
CA ALA A 385 -13.33 9.84 -17.98
C ALA A 385 -14.00 10.34 -19.29
N LYS A 386 -14.89 9.56 -19.88
CA LYS A 386 -15.67 9.94 -21.06
C LYS A 386 -16.57 11.15 -20.79
N LYS A 387 -17.27 11.17 -19.65
CA LYS A 387 -18.16 12.28 -19.25
C LYS A 387 -17.41 13.61 -19.15
N PHE A 388 -16.18 13.58 -18.68
CA PHE A 388 -15.36 14.78 -18.47
C PHE A 388 -14.37 15.06 -19.60
N GLY A 389 -14.59 14.48 -20.79
CA GLY A 389 -13.95 14.87 -22.03
C GLY A 389 -12.60 14.24 -22.33
N GLU A 390 -12.27 13.12 -21.70
CA GLU A 390 -11.07 12.37 -22.04
C GLU A 390 -11.18 11.72 -23.42
N SER A 391 -10.04 11.59 -24.12
CA SER A 391 -10.01 11.02 -25.45
C SER A 391 -10.45 9.55 -25.47
N PRO A 392 -11.04 9.05 -26.56
CA PRO A 392 -11.47 7.65 -26.66
C PRO A 392 -10.36 6.64 -26.37
N LYS A 393 -9.11 6.98 -26.71
CA LYS A 393 -7.93 6.13 -26.42
C LYS A 393 -7.66 5.99 -24.93
N ILE A 394 -7.82 7.09 -24.17
CA ILE A 394 -7.65 7.11 -22.71
C ILE A 394 -8.80 6.34 -22.05
N VAL A 395 -10.03 6.64 -22.48
CA VAL A 395 -11.23 5.93 -21.98
C VAL A 395 -11.12 4.42 -22.19
N HIS A 396 -10.62 3.99 -23.36
CA HIS A 396 -10.42 2.59 -23.65
C HIS A 396 -9.34 1.96 -22.76
N ALA A 397 -8.19 2.62 -22.54
CA ALA A 397 -7.15 2.12 -21.68
C ALA A 397 -7.62 1.95 -20.22
N ILE A 398 -8.46 2.88 -19.73
CA ILE A 398 -9.10 2.76 -18.41
C ILE A 398 -10.05 1.55 -18.36
N ALA A 399 -10.86 1.33 -19.40
CA ALA A 399 -11.81 0.20 -19.43
C ALA A 399 -11.11 -1.16 -19.55
N ALA A 400 -9.95 -1.22 -20.21
CA ALA A 400 -9.28 -2.46 -20.59
C ALA A 400 -8.20 -2.95 -19.61
N HIS A 401 -7.86 -2.20 -18.55
CA HIS A 401 -6.72 -2.54 -17.70
C HIS A 401 -6.92 -3.82 -16.86
N HIS A 402 -8.15 -4.29 -16.68
CA HIS A 402 -8.49 -5.58 -16.05
C HIS A 402 -9.13 -6.59 -17.02
N GLU A 403 -9.00 -6.37 -18.33
CA GLU A 403 -9.55 -7.27 -19.36
C GLU A 403 -11.09 -7.35 -19.43
N ASP A 404 -11.81 -6.53 -18.66
CA ASP A 404 -13.27 -6.38 -18.81
C ASP A 404 -13.65 -5.95 -20.25
N VAL A 405 -12.74 -5.26 -20.91
CA VAL A 405 -12.78 -4.92 -22.33
C VAL A 405 -11.45 -5.36 -22.96
N PRO A 406 -11.45 -6.09 -24.10
CA PRO A 406 -10.21 -6.51 -24.75
C PRO A 406 -9.29 -5.33 -25.07
N PRO A 407 -7.99 -5.38 -24.75
CA PRO A 407 -7.06 -4.31 -25.05
C PRO A 407 -6.83 -4.22 -26.57
N SER A 408 -7.23 -3.12 -27.20
CA SER A 408 -7.07 -2.85 -28.62
C SER A 408 -5.89 -1.93 -28.97
N SER A 409 -5.13 -1.48 -27.97
CA SER A 409 -4.00 -0.58 -28.16
C SER A 409 -2.79 -1.00 -27.30
N VAL A 410 -1.59 -0.71 -27.80
CA VAL A 410 -0.35 -0.92 -27.03
C VAL A 410 -0.38 -0.17 -25.71
N TYR A 411 -0.98 1.01 -25.67
CA TYR A 411 -1.12 1.78 -24.43
C TYR A 411 -1.93 1.07 -23.36
N ALA A 412 -3.01 0.37 -23.73
CA ALA A 412 -3.81 -0.39 -22.78
C ALA A 412 -2.99 -1.52 -22.15
N LEU A 413 -2.18 -2.22 -22.97
CA LEU A 413 -1.25 -3.25 -22.49
C LEU A 413 -0.16 -2.68 -21.58
N LEU A 414 0.34 -1.47 -21.90
CA LEU A 414 1.33 -0.79 -21.04
C LEU A 414 0.74 -0.43 -19.67
N VAL A 415 -0.49 0.05 -19.63
CA VAL A 415 -1.17 0.38 -18.36
C VAL A 415 -1.41 -0.89 -17.55
N GLN A 416 -1.88 -1.96 -18.16
CA GLN A 416 -2.07 -3.27 -17.51
C GLN A 416 -0.75 -3.83 -16.94
N ALA A 417 0.34 -3.77 -17.73
CA ALA A 417 1.66 -4.19 -17.26
C ALA A 417 2.18 -3.31 -16.11
N ALA A 418 1.97 -1.99 -16.20
CA ALA A 418 2.37 -1.05 -15.16
C ALA A 418 1.60 -1.24 -13.86
N ASP A 419 0.29 -1.51 -13.93
CA ASP A 419 -0.56 -1.84 -12.80
C ASP A 419 -0.07 -3.12 -12.10
N GLY A 420 0.13 -4.20 -12.88
CA GLY A 420 0.71 -5.43 -12.37
C GLY A 420 2.07 -5.24 -11.69
N LEU A 421 2.95 -4.41 -12.26
CA LEU A 421 4.26 -4.08 -11.69
C LEU A 421 4.14 -3.32 -10.37
N SER A 422 3.30 -2.29 -10.30
CA SER A 422 3.10 -1.53 -9.07
C SER A 422 2.52 -2.40 -7.96
N GLY A 423 1.60 -3.32 -8.29
CA GLY A 423 1.01 -4.25 -7.33
C GLY A 423 1.93 -5.40 -6.88
N ALA A 424 2.90 -5.80 -7.72
CA ALA A 424 3.77 -6.94 -7.46
C ALA A 424 5.12 -6.57 -6.81
N ARG A 425 5.48 -5.29 -6.74
CA ARG A 425 6.75 -4.85 -6.16
C ARG A 425 6.84 -5.21 -4.66
N PRO A 426 8.04 -5.55 -4.14
CA PRO A 426 8.23 -5.83 -2.71
C PRO A 426 7.74 -4.65 -1.85
N GLY A 427 6.85 -4.95 -0.91
CA GLY A 427 6.28 -3.95 0.00
C GLY A 427 5.08 -3.16 -0.52
N ALA A 428 4.64 -3.35 -1.76
CA ALA A 428 3.41 -2.73 -2.29
C ALA A 428 2.17 -3.27 -1.57
N ARG A 429 2.15 -4.57 -1.27
CA ARG A 429 1.09 -5.23 -0.52
C ARG A 429 1.61 -5.59 0.87
N LYS A 430 1.02 -5.04 1.91
CA LYS A 430 1.22 -5.53 3.27
C LYS A 430 0.33 -6.76 3.45
N GLU A 431 0.93 -7.93 3.37
CA GLU A 431 0.26 -9.14 3.82
C GLU A 431 0.07 -9.03 5.33
N LEU A 432 -1.19 -8.99 5.76
CA LEU A 432 -1.50 -9.03 7.18
C LEU A 432 -1.05 -10.40 7.73
N PRO A 433 -0.36 -10.46 8.87
CA PRO A 433 0.10 -11.73 9.47
C PRO A 433 -1.04 -12.75 9.67
N VAL A 434 -2.28 -12.31 9.75
CA VAL A 434 -3.48 -13.13 9.92
C VAL A 434 -3.82 -13.98 8.69
N SER A 435 -3.43 -13.57 7.48
CA SER A 435 -3.67 -14.36 6.26
C SER A 435 -2.86 -15.66 6.24
N TYR A 436 -1.71 -15.71 6.91
CA TYR A 436 -0.86 -16.91 6.98
C TYR A 436 -1.29 -17.92 8.05
N THR A 437 -1.89 -17.46 9.14
CA THR A 437 -2.34 -18.37 10.21
C THR A 437 -3.54 -19.22 9.82
N HIS A 438 -4.36 -18.78 8.87
CA HIS A 438 -5.51 -19.55 8.37
C HIS A 438 -5.15 -20.54 7.25
N LEU A 439 -4.05 -20.33 6.53
CA LEU A 439 -3.57 -21.25 5.47
C LEU A 439 -2.72 -22.41 5.99
N THR A 440 -2.19 -22.33 7.20
CA THR A 440 -1.34 -23.40 7.80
C THR A 440 -2.09 -24.37 8.69
N LEU A 441 -3.32 -24.11 9.07
CA LEU A 441 -4.13 -24.97 9.93
C LEU A 441 -4.82 -26.16 9.23
N PRO A 442 -5.13 -26.18 7.91
CA PRO A 442 -5.80 -27.32 7.27
C PRO A 442 -4.87 -28.42 6.74
N THR A 443 -3.57 -28.30 6.81
CA THR A 443 -2.62 -29.23 6.17
C THR A 443 -1.91 -30.18 7.12
N ILE A 444 -2.47 -30.48 8.29
CA ILE A 444 -2.07 -31.66 9.03
C ILE A 444 -3.02 -32.77 8.64
N PRO A 445 -2.63 -33.73 7.79
CA PRO A 445 -3.42 -34.91 7.59
C PRO A 445 -3.41 -35.67 8.92
N PHE A 446 -4.59 -35.81 9.51
CA PHE A 446 -4.83 -36.83 10.51
C PHE A 446 -4.73 -38.18 9.81
N GLU A 447 -3.54 -38.71 9.68
CA GLU A 447 -3.35 -40.14 9.56
C GLU A 447 -3.28 -40.73 10.97
N CYS A 448 -4.44 -41.07 11.48
CA CYS A 448 -4.58 -42.10 12.47
C CYS A 448 -4.78 -43.41 11.73
N ARG A 449 -3.77 -44.31 11.87
CA ARG A 449 -3.68 -45.74 11.61
C ARG A 449 -3.05 -46.15 10.31
#